data_a76430f2f13e8271598a3b1c66a1d701
#
_entry.id   a76430f2f13e8271598a3b1c66a1d701
#
_cell.length_a   1.000
_cell.length_b   1.000
_cell.length_c   1.000
_cell.angle_alpha   90.00
_cell.angle_beta   90.00
_cell.angle_gamma   90.00
#
_symmetry.space_group_name_H-M   'P 1'
#
loop_
_entity.id
_entity.type
_entity.pdbx_description
1 polymer ?
#
loop_
_entity_poly.entity_id
_entity_poly.type
_entity_poly.pdbx_seq_one_letter_code
_entity_poly.pdbx_strand_id
1 'polypeptide(L)'
;VTLIAVFFPIVFMEGMTGRLFREFSMVISGAVVISTFAALTITPMLATKLLVRQEKKSWFYSKTEPFFIWLNDFYSRTLASFLRRRWLALPLVLLMMALIGWLWSTIPAEMAPLEDRSQITINTRGSEGATYEYLRDYTEGINRLVDSLVPEARAVTARVSSGRGNVQIALKDIATRERTQMEIAEEVSAAVRTRTKARAFVQQQSTFGGRRGSMPVQYVLQATNIERLQEVLPEFMRKVYESPVFQMADVDLKFSKPEARIAINRDKANLLGVSTRNIAQTLQYGLSGQRLGYFYMNGKQYEILAEINRQQRNKPADLRSIYVRSDKGEMIQMDNLISLAENVAPPQLYHYNRFLSATVSAGLAKGKTIGQGLDEMDRIADETLGDDFRTALAGDSKEFRESSSSLMFAFILAVM
;
A
#
# COMPACT_ATOMS: atom_id res chain seq x y z
N VAL A 1 -37.54 -6.28 11.74
CA VAL A 1 -37.47 -4.96 11.10
C VAL A 1 -36.20 -4.22 11.53
N THR A 2 -35.92 -4.05 12.82
CA THR A 2 -34.74 -3.34 13.35
C THR A 2 -33.41 -3.90 12.84
N LEU A 3 -33.27 -5.23 12.77
CA LEU A 3 -32.05 -5.87 12.26
C LEU A 3 -31.83 -5.56 10.77
N ILE A 4 -32.88 -5.54 9.97
CA ILE A 4 -32.82 -5.14 8.56
C ILE A 4 -32.44 -3.65 8.45
N ALA A 5 -33.01 -2.78 9.29
CA ALA A 5 -32.69 -1.35 9.30
C ALA A 5 -31.21 -1.08 9.62
N VAL A 6 -30.58 -1.92 10.44
CA VAL A 6 -29.14 -1.80 10.76
C VAL A 6 -28.25 -2.33 9.63
N PHE A 7 -28.61 -3.42 8.97
CA PHE A 7 -27.77 -4.02 7.93
C PHE A 7 -27.99 -3.42 6.54
N PHE A 8 -29.18 -2.89 6.25
CA PHE A 8 -29.53 -2.34 4.94
C PHE A 8 -28.63 -1.16 4.50
N PRO A 9 -28.25 -0.20 5.36
CA PRO A 9 -27.34 0.86 5.00
C PRO A 9 -25.97 0.40 4.50
N ILE A 10 -25.51 -0.74 5.01
CA ILE A 10 -24.18 -1.31 4.64
C ILE A 10 -24.15 -1.71 3.15
N VAL A 11 -25.29 -2.00 2.55
CA VAL A 11 -25.40 -2.33 1.12
C VAL A 11 -24.95 -1.17 0.22
N PHE A 12 -25.06 0.07 0.69
CA PHE A 12 -24.68 1.29 -0.02
C PHE A 12 -23.24 1.73 0.21
N MET A 13 -22.49 1.00 1.05
CA MET A 13 -21.08 1.31 1.28
C MET A 13 -20.24 1.06 0.03
N GLU A 14 -19.31 1.97 -0.25
CA GLU A 14 -18.33 1.87 -1.32
C GLU A 14 -16.99 1.35 -0.82
N GLY A 15 -16.04 1.12 -1.74
CA GLY A 15 -14.71 0.64 -1.43
C GLY A 15 -14.62 -0.87 -1.17
N MET A 16 -13.47 -1.33 -0.71
CA MET A 16 -13.21 -2.76 -0.46
C MET A 16 -14.03 -3.29 0.73
N THR A 17 -14.10 -2.51 1.79
CA THR A 17 -14.91 -2.83 2.99
C THR A 17 -16.39 -2.93 2.62
N GLY A 18 -16.91 -2.03 1.80
CA GLY A 18 -18.28 -2.09 1.29
C GLY A 18 -18.55 -3.37 0.49
N ARG A 19 -17.61 -3.81 -0.37
CA ARG A 19 -17.74 -5.07 -1.12
C ARG A 19 -17.82 -6.30 -0.20
N LEU A 20 -16.97 -6.36 0.82
CA LEU A 20 -16.97 -7.48 1.77
C LEU A 20 -18.25 -7.54 2.59
N PHE A 21 -18.71 -6.41 3.10
CA PHE A 21 -19.88 -6.39 3.98
C PHE A 21 -21.22 -6.38 3.22
N ARG A 22 -21.27 -5.98 1.96
CA ARG A 22 -22.47 -5.96 1.14
C ARG A 22 -23.08 -7.37 1.00
N GLU A 23 -22.28 -8.36 0.60
CA GLU A 23 -22.74 -9.73 0.44
C GLU A 23 -23.25 -10.29 1.75
N PHE A 24 -22.48 -10.10 2.82
CA PHE A 24 -22.86 -10.51 4.17
C PHE A 24 -24.18 -9.85 4.62
N SER A 25 -24.33 -8.54 4.43
CA SER A 25 -25.54 -7.80 4.82
C SER A 25 -26.76 -8.21 4.02
N MET A 26 -26.61 -8.47 2.72
CA MET A 26 -27.71 -8.99 1.88
C MET A 26 -28.18 -10.37 2.32
N VAL A 27 -27.23 -11.28 2.61
CA VAL A 27 -27.56 -12.63 3.07
C VAL A 27 -28.26 -12.60 4.43
N ILE A 28 -27.75 -11.81 5.40
CA ILE A 28 -28.38 -11.68 6.72
C ILE A 28 -29.78 -11.06 6.59
N SER A 29 -29.91 -9.96 5.84
CA SER A 29 -31.19 -9.29 5.66
C SER A 29 -32.22 -10.24 5.01
N GLY A 30 -31.83 -10.98 3.99
CA GLY A 30 -32.66 -11.99 3.35
C GLY A 30 -33.06 -13.12 4.31
N ALA A 31 -32.11 -13.64 5.07
CA ALA A 31 -32.37 -14.69 6.08
C ALA A 31 -33.34 -14.21 7.15
N VAL A 32 -33.20 -12.96 7.63
CA VAL A 32 -34.11 -12.37 8.62
C VAL A 32 -35.52 -12.19 8.04
N VAL A 33 -35.66 -11.77 6.79
CA VAL A 33 -36.98 -11.68 6.12
C VAL A 33 -37.65 -13.06 6.06
N ILE A 34 -36.95 -14.06 5.57
CA ILE A 34 -37.45 -15.44 5.48
C ILE A 34 -37.80 -15.98 6.87
N SER A 35 -36.90 -15.78 7.84
CA SER A 35 -37.13 -16.19 9.23
C SER A 35 -38.38 -15.53 9.85
N THR A 36 -38.54 -14.23 9.62
CA THR A 36 -39.72 -13.49 10.10
C THR A 36 -41.01 -14.01 9.46
N PHE A 37 -40.99 -14.26 8.14
CA PHE A 37 -42.11 -14.85 7.45
C PHE A 37 -42.45 -16.24 7.98
N ALA A 38 -41.44 -17.09 8.15
CA ALA A 38 -41.60 -18.43 8.74
C ALA A 38 -42.16 -18.36 10.18
N ALA A 39 -41.63 -17.46 11.02
CA ALA A 39 -42.09 -17.29 12.39
C ALA A 39 -43.56 -16.81 12.46
N LEU A 40 -43.96 -15.88 11.61
CA LEU A 40 -45.32 -15.35 11.61
C LEU A 40 -46.37 -16.30 10.99
N THR A 41 -45.96 -17.21 10.11
CA THR A 41 -46.87 -18.18 9.46
C THR A 41 -46.86 -19.54 10.10
N ILE A 42 -45.67 -20.14 10.27
CA ILE A 42 -45.54 -21.54 10.76
C ILE A 42 -45.79 -21.62 12.25
N THR A 43 -45.28 -20.67 13.04
CA THR A 43 -45.41 -20.74 14.52
C THR A 43 -46.87 -20.67 14.98
N PRO A 44 -47.73 -19.76 14.51
CA PRO A 44 -49.18 -19.79 14.87
C PRO A 44 -49.87 -21.05 14.37
N MET A 45 -49.56 -21.51 13.16
CA MET A 45 -50.14 -22.73 12.61
C MET A 45 -49.78 -23.96 13.45
N LEU A 46 -48.51 -24.11 13.83
CA LEU A 46 -48.06 -25.19 14.70
C LEU A 46 -48.65 -25.06 16.11
N ALA A 47 -48.75 -23.87 16.66
CA ALA A 47 -49.36 -23.62 17.96
C ALA A 47 -50.80 -24.11 18.01
N THR A 48 -51.59 -23.85 16.97
CA THR A 48 -53.01 -24.35 16.92
C THR A 48 -53.12 -25.84 16.79
N LYS A 49 -52.12 -26.54 16.22
CA LYS A 49 -52.13 -27.99 16.02
C LYS A 49 -51.47 -28.77 17.17
N LEU A 50 -50.42 -28.23 17.76
CA LEU A 50 -49.58 -28.92 18.74
C LEU A 50 -49.95 -28.58 20.20
N LEU A 51 -50.43 -27.33 20.44
CA LEU A 51 -50.82 -26.93 21.80
C LEU A 51 -52.24 -27.41 22.11
N VAL A 52 -52.33 -28.51 22.84
CA VAL A 52 -53.58 -29.03 23.40
C VAL A 52 -53.71 -28.51 24.83
N ARG A 53 -54.88 -27.97 25.14
CA ARG A 53 -55.22 -27.55 26.53
C ARG A 53 -55.17 -28.72 27.45
N GLN A 54 -54.12 -28.87 28.26
CA GLN A 54 -54.03 -29.91 29.27
C GLN A 54 -54.70 -29.42 30.53
N GLU A 55 -55.71 -30.15 30.97
CA GLU A 55 -56.40 -29.87 32.23
C GLU A 55 -55.59 -30.25 33.48
N LYS A 56 -54.62 -31.17 33.35
CA LYS A 56 -53.73 -31.56 34.45
C LYS A 56 -52.34 -30.99 34.22
N LYS A 57 -51.88 -30.15 35.15
CA LYS A 57 -50.50 -29.60 35.13
C LYS A 57 -49.49 -30.73 35.34
N SER A 58 -48.52 -30.86 34.44
CA SER A 58 -47.36 -31.77 34.58
C SER A 58 -46.55 -31.41 35.82
N TRP A 59 -45.93 -32.37 36.48
CA TRP A 59 -45.00 -32.15 37.60
C TRP A 59 -43.90 -31.17 37.29
N PHE A 60 -43.36 -31.25 36.10
CA PHE A 60 -42.32 -30.36 35.62
C PHE A 60 -42.85 -28.91 35.49
N TYR A 61 -44.05 -28.73 34.97
CA TYR A 61 -44.69 -27.43 34.84
C TYR A 61 -44.92 -26.78 36.22
N SER A 62 -45.45 -27.55 37.19
CA SER A 62 -45.70 -27.04 38.54
C SER A 62 -44.43 -26.61 39.26
N LYS A 63 -43.28 -27.22 38.95
CA LYS A 63 -41.97 -26.87 39.55
C LYS A 63 -41.32 -25.68 38.90
N THR A 64 -41.54 -25.45 37.61
CA THR A 64 -40.96 -24.35 36.86
C THR A 64 -41.86 -23.11 36.81
N GLU A 65 -43.18 -23.26 36.92
CA GLU A 65 -44.17 -22.17 36.91
C GLU A 65 -43.85 -21.02 37.88
N PRO A 66 -43.48 -21.28 39.18
CA PRO A 66 -43.16 -20.21 40.11
C PRO A 66 -41.99 -19.33 39.66
N PHE A 67 -41.00 -19.92 39.03
CA PHE A 67 -39.85 -19.16 38.47
C PHE A 67 -40.29 -18.24 37.34
N PHE A 68 -41.11 -18.70 36.43
CA PHE A 68 -41.63 -17.89 35.33
C PHE A 68 -42.58 -16.78 35.80
N ILE A 69 -43.43 -17.08 36.83
CA ILE A 69 -44.29 -16.06 37.45
C ILE A 69 -43.42 -14.98 38.11
N TRP A 70 -42.41 -15.38 38.91
CA TRP A 70 -41.49 -14.43 39.53
C TRP A 70 -40.74 -13.58 38.49
N LEU A 71 -40.26 -14.21 37.42
CA LEU A 71 -39.56 -13.49 36.34
C LEU A 71 -40.48 -12.47 35.65
N ASN A 72 -41.73 -12.87 35.36
CA ASN A 72 -42.71 -11.99 34.74
C ASN A 72 -43.11 -10.83 35.67
N ASP A 73 -43.30 -11.10 36.95
CA ASP A 73 -43.62 -10.08 37.97
C ASP A 73 -42.44 -9.13 38.18
N PHE A 74 -41.23 -9.65 38.22
CA PHE A 74 -40.01 -8.85 38.31
C PHE A 74 -39.86 -7.93 37.08
N TYR A 75 -40.03 -8.49 35.87
CA TYR A 75 -40.01 -7.72 34.62
C TYR A 75 -41.11 -6.64 34.61
N SER A 76 -42.34 -7.00 34.94
CA SER A 76 -43.46 -6.07 34.94
C SER A 76 -43.27 -4.90 35.94
N ARG A 77 -42.76 -5.18 37.15
CA ARG A 77 -42.47 -4.18 38.16
C ARG A 77 -41.32 -3.24 37.76
N THR A 78 -40.24 -3.80 37.21
CA THR A 78 -39.11 -3.02 36.73
C THR A 78 -39.48 -2.17 35.54
N LEU A 79 -40.23 -2.72 34.58
CA LEU A 79 -40.71 -1.98 33.41
C LEU A 79 -41.67 -0.86 33.83
N ALA A 80 -42.65 -1.13 34.71
CA ALA A 80 -43.55 -0.10 35.22
C ALA A 80 -42.83 1.01 35.97
N SER A 81 -41.83 0.65 36.77
CA SER A 81 -40.97 1.65 37.47
C SER A 81 -40.17 2.49 36.50
N PHE A 82 -39.61 1.87 35.46
CA PHE A 82 -38.86 2.59 34.41
C PHE A 82 -39.77 3.51 33.60
N LEU A 83 -40.96 3.06 33.19
CA LEU A 83 -41.94 3.87 32.47
C LEU A 83 -42.46 5.05 33.28
N ARG A 84 -42.65 4.90 34.59
CA ARG A 84 -42.95 6.03 35.48
C ARG A 84 -41.86 7.08 35.48
N ARG A 85 -40.60 6.64 35.37
CA ARG A 85 -39.41 7.50 35.32
C ARG A 85 -38.86 7.63 33.91
N ARG A 86 -39.75 7.76 32.89
CA ARG A 86 -39.35 7.83 31.46
C ARG A 86 -38.24 8.82 31.15
N TRP A 87 -38.08 9.85 31.99
CA TRP A 87 -36.97 10.81 31.91
C TRP A 87 -35.60 10.15 32.09
N LEU A 88 -35.50 8.99 32.75
CA LEU A 88 -34.23 8.24 32.86
C LEU A 88 -33.76 7.66 31.54
N ALA A 89 -34.63 7.51 30.55
CA ALA A 89 -34.22 7.05 29.21
C ALA A 89 -33.32 8.07 28.52
N LEU A 90 -33.60 9.38 28.67
CA LEU A 90 -32.80 10.43 28.05
C LEU A 90 -31.36 10.45 28.54
N PRO A 91 -31.06 10.54 29.87
CA PRO A 91 -29.69 10.51 30.35
C PRO A 91 -28.98 9.18 30.07
N LEU A 92 -29.70 8.04 30.00
CA LEU A 92 -29.12 6.78 29.60
C LEU A 92 -28.67 6.78 28.12
N VAL A 93 -29.49 7.30 27.22
CA VAL A 93 -29.14 7.45 25.80
C VAL A 93 -27.95 8.42 25.64
N LEU A 94 -27.98 9.56 26.36
CA LEU A 94 -26.88 10.52 26.33
C LEU A 94 -25.57 9.91 26.89
N LEU A 95 -25.66 9.10 27.94
CA LEU A 95 -24.51 8.37 28.48
C LEU A 95 -23.94 7.38 27.47
N MET A 96 -24.81 6.64 26.76
CA MET A 96 -24.38 5.71 25.71
C MET A 96 -23.74 6.46 24.54
N MET A 97 -24.30 7.59 24.10
CA MET A 97 -23.71 8.43 23.06
C MET A 97 -22.35 9.00 23.48
N ALA A 98 -22.24 9.46 24.72
CA ALA A 98 -20.96 9.94 25.26
C ALA A 98 -19.93 8.81 25.35
N LEU A 99 -20.32 7.62 25.75
CA LEU A 99 -19.46 6.43 25.78
C LEU A 99 -19.00 6.03 24.39
N ILE A 100 -19.90 6.05 23.38
CA ILE A 100 -19.56 5.78 21.98
C ILE A 100 -18.55 6.82 21.49
N GLY A 101 -18.78 8.11 21.74
CA GLY A 101 -17.86 9.18 21.37
C GLY A 101 -16.48 9.05 22.03
N TRP A 102 -16.46 8.69 23.30
CA TRP A 102 -15.21 8.43 24.03
C TRP A 102 -14.46 7.21 23.48
N LEU A 103 -15.14 6.09 23.24
CA LEU A 103 -14.52 4.89 22.65
C LEU A 103 -14.02 5.19 21.23
N TRP A 104 -14.79 5.91 20.44
CA TRP A 104 -14.40 6.32 19.08
C TRP A 104 -13.11 7.13 19.05
N SER A 105 -12.93 8.04 20.01
CA SER A 105 -11.70 8.84 20.11
C SER A 105 -10.49 8.08 20.67
N THR A 106 -10.72 6.98 21.40
CA THR A 106 -9.66 6.24 22.10
C THR A 106 -9.19 5.03 21.33
N ILE A 107 -10.08 4.37 20.57
CA ILE A 107 -9.76 3.17 19.82
C ILE A 107 -9.00 3.56 18.54
N PRO A 108 -7.79 3.01 18.32
CA PRO A 108 -7.03 3.25 17.09
C PRO A 108 -7.80 2.77 15.87
N ALA A 109 -7.92 3.63 14.86
CA ALA A 109 -8.61 3.28 13.61
C ALA A 109 -7.64 2.58 12.66
N GLU A 110 -7.89 1.30 12.37
CA GLU A 110 -7.14 0.46 11.42
C GLU A 110 -8.12 -0.30 10.53
N MET A 111 -7.69 -0.63 9.30
CA MET A 111 -8.49 -1.47 8.40
C MET A 111 -8.55 -2.93 8.89
N ALA A 112 -7.42 -3.46 9.29
CA ALA A 112 -7.28 -4.77 9.93
C ALA A 112 -5.89 -4.88 10.57
N PRO A 113 -5.74 -5.61 11.67
CA PRO A 113 -4.44 -5.90 12.25
C PRO A 113 -3.61 -6.75 11.29
N LEU A 114 -2.28 -6.62 11.39
CA LEU A 114 -1.35 -7.47 10.64
C LEU A 114 -1.46 -8.91 11.14
N GLU A 115 -1.72 -9.82 10.22
CA GLU A 115 -1.74 -11.25 10.48
C GLU A 115 -0.38 -11.89 10.24
N ASP A 116 -0.07 -12.91 11.01
CA ASP A 116 1.09 -13.74 10.76
C ASP A 116 0.81 -14.69 9.59
N ARG A 117 1.35 -14.35 8.43
CA ARG A 117 1.23 -15.12 7.18
C ARG A 117 2.49 -15.92 6.85
N SER A 118 3.41 -16.01 7.79
CA SER A 118 4.70 -16.67 7.62
C SER A 118 5.51 -16.14 6.43
N GLN A 119 5.36 -14.83 6.14
CA GLN A 119 6.01 -14.20 4.98
C GLN A 119 6.47 -12.77 5.29
N ILE A 120 7.75 -12.50 5.11
CA ILE A 120 8.37 -11.19 5.25
C ILE A 120 9.03 -10.82 3.92
N THR A 121 8.94 -9.57 3.54
CA THR A 121 9.55 -9.03 2.33
C THR A 121 10.48 -7.89 2.68
N ILE A 122 11.72 -7.94 2.20
CA ILE A 122 12.67 -6.84 2.30
C ILE A 122 12.82 -6.23 0.91
N ASN A 123 12.42 -4.98 0.77
CA ASN A 123 12.62 -4.23 -0.46
C ASN A 123 13.90 -3.43 -0.37
N THR A 124 14.78 -3.57 -1.35
CA THR A 124 16.03 -2.81 -1.45
C THR A 124 15.93 -1.84 -2.62
N ARG A 125 16.36 -0.60 -2.40
CA ARG A 125 16.44 0.43 -3.44
C ARG A 125 17.82 1.04 -3.45
N GLY A 126 18.45 1.02 -4.62
CA GLY A 126 19.65 1.81 -4.87
C GLY A 126 19.34 3.30 -4.97
N SER A 127 20.40 4.12 -4.92
CA SER A 127 20.31 5.51 -5.38
C SER A 127 19.92 5.55 -6.86
N GLU A 128 19.31 6.64 -7.30
CA GLU A 128 18.99 6.80 -8.73
C GLU A 128 20.29 6.73 -9.56
N GLY A 129 20.27 5.90 -10.61
CA GLY A 129 21.46 5.60 -11.40
C GLY A 129 22.36 4.49 -10.87
N ALA A 130 22.03 3.86 -9.72
CA ALA A 130 22.78 2.71 -9.22
C ALA A 130 22.78 1.56 -10.24
N THR A 131 23.97 0.94 -10.42
CA THR A 131 24.12 -0.19 -11.34
C THR A 131 23.49 -1.46 -10.77
N TYR A 132 23.18 -2.40 -11.66
CA TYR A 132 22.65 -3.73 -11.27
C TYR A 132 23.61 -4.44 -10.32
N GLU A 133 24.92 -4.42 -10.58
CA GLU A 133 25.91 -5.10 -9.76
C GLU A 133 25.98 -4.51 -8.35
N TYR A 134 25.96 -3.21 -8.22
CA TYR A 134 25.93 -2.56 -6.90
C TYR A 134 24.74 -3.02 -6.08
N LEU A 135 23.56 -3.04 -6.71
CA LEU A 135 22.34 -3.45 -6.01
C LEU A 135 22.30 -4.97 -5.76
N ARG A 136 22.85 -5.79 -6.67
CA ARG A 136 23.01 -7.23 -6.48
C ARG A 136 23.87 -7.50 -5.25
N ASP A 137 25.05 -6.91 -5.19
CA ASP A 137 26.00 -7.15 -4.09
C ASP A 137 25.42 -6.69 -2.73
N TYR A 138 24.67 -5.59 -2.74
CA TYR A 138 23.94 -5.14 -1.56
C TYR A 138 22.82 -6.12 -1.16
N THR A 139 22.00 -6.55 -2.12
CA THR A 139 20.89 -7.48 -1.86
C THR A 139 21.38 -8.85 -1.43
N GLU A 140 22.49 -9.35 -1.99
CA GLU A 140 23.17 -10.56 -1.52
C GLU A 140 23.71 -10.40 -0.09
N GLY A 141 24.20 -9.21 0.25
CA GLY A 141 24.58 -8.88 1.63
C GLY A 141 23.41 -8.94 2.61
N ILE A 142 22.24 -8.48 2.18
CA ILE A 142 21.00 -8.61 2.97
C ILE A 142 20.58 -10.08 3.06
N ASN A 143 20.67 -10.84 1.98
CA ASN A 143 20.33 -12.28 1.99
C ASN A 143 21.16 -13.03 3.02
N ARG A 144 22.48 -12.82 3.03
CA ARG A 144 23.39 -13.43 4.04
C ARG A 144 23.07 -12.98 5.47
N LEU A 145 22.65 -11.74 5.66
CA LEU A 145 22.19 -11.25 6.96
C LEU A 145 20.94 -12.00 7.42
N VAL A 146 19.98 -12.18 6.53
CA VAL A 146 18.74 -12.93 6.82
C VAL A 146 19.04 -14.38 7.17
N ASP A 147 19.92 -15.05 6.42
CA ASP A 147 20.31 -16.43 6.68
C ASP A 147 20.92 -16.60 8.09
N SER A 148 21.62 -15.57 8.60
CA SER A 148 22.20 -15.60 9.94
C SER A 148 21.23 -15.25 11.07
N LEU A 149 20.23 -14.40 10.81
CA LEU A 149 19.30 -13.89 11.83
C LEU A 149 18.00 -14.68 11.94
N VAL A 150 17.60 -15.37 10.87
CA VAL A 150 16.28 -16.01 10.77
C VAL A 150 16.41 -17.51 10.53
N PRO A 151 16.75 -18.31 11.55
CA PRO A 151 16.83 -19.77 11.44
C PRO A 151 15.47 -20.42 11.17
N GLU A 152 14.39 -19.71 11.41
CA GLU A 152 13.02 -20.12 11.09
C GLU A 152 12.65 -19.95 9.61
N ALA A 153 13.53 -19.40 8.79
CA ALA A 153 13.30 -19.33 7.35
C ALA A 153 13.21 -20.74 6.75
N ARG A 154 12.14 -21.02 6.01
CA ARG A 154 11.98 -22.21 5.19
C ARG A 154 12.64 -22.04 3.83
N ALA A 155 12.50 -20.84 3.27
CA ALA A 155 13.11 -20.47 2.00
C ALA A 155 13.34 -18.95 1.96
N VAL A 156 14.46 -18.55 1.37
CA VAL A 156 14.77 -17.15 1.11
C VAL A 156 14.98 -16.99 -0.40
N THR A 157 14.28 -16.06 -1.01
CA THR A 157 14.37 -15.79 -2.44
C THR A 157 14.78 -14.34 -2.66
N ALA A 158 15.95 -14.12 -3.23
CA ALA A 158 16.43 -12.80 -3.62
C ALA A 158 16.18 -12.56 -5.12
N ARG A 159 15.60 -11.42 -5.46
CA ARG A 159 15.41 -10.98 -6.84
C ARG A 159 15.95 -9.57 -6.98
N VAL A 160 16.77 -9.36 -7.99
CA VAL A 160 17.35 -8.05 -8.29
C VAL A 160 17.02 -7.66 -9.72
N SER A 161 16.64 -6.41 -9.90
CA SER A 161 16.43 -5.77 -11.19
C SER A 161 17.10 -4.39 -11.18
N SER A 162 17.11 -3.69 -12.29
CA SER A 162 17.69 -2.35 -12.37
C SER A 162 17.02 -1.41 -11.35
N GLY A 163 17.79 -0.89 -10.39
CA GLY A 163 17.37 0.07 -9.38
C GLY A 163 16.56 -0.52 -8.20
N ARG A 164 16.16 -1.80 -8.23
CA ARG A 164 15.32 -2.42 -7.19
C ARG A 164 15.78 -3.85 -6.89
N GLY A 165 15.80 -4.21 -5.61
CA GLY A 165 15.94 -5.58 -5.18
C GLY A 165 14.81 -5.94 -4.21
N ASN A 166 14.55 -7.23 -4.10
CA ASN A 166 13.54 -7.79 -3.21
C ASN A 166 14.07 -9.10 -2.63
N VAL A 167 14.03 -9.22 -1.30
CA VAL A 167 14.31 -10.47 -0.61
C VAL A 167 13.03 -10.92 0.08
N GLN A 168 12.52 -12.05 -0.34
CA GLN A 168 11.30 -12.65 0.18
C GLN A 168 11.69 -13.81 1.10
N ILE A 169 11.25 -13.74 2.34
CA ILE A 169 11.49 -14.75 3.38
C ILE A 169 10.18 -15.49 3.61
N ALA A 170 10.16 -16.78 3.31
CA ALA A 170 9.08 -17.66 3.71
C ALA A 170 9.50 -18.33 5.03
N LEU A 171 8.73 -18.11 6.10
CA LEU A 171 8.97 -18.70 7.41
C LEU A 171 8.38 -20.10 7.50
N LYS A 172 8.83 -20.89 8.46
CA LYS A 172 8.20 -22.14 8.86
C LYS A 172 6.79 -21.87 9.39
N ASP A 173 5.98 -22.91 9.51
CA ASP A 173 4.64 -22.80 10.08
C ASP A 173 4.69 -22.18 11.49
N ILE A 174 3.69 -21.35 11.81
CA ILE A 174 3.61 -20.67 13.11
C ILE A 174 3.64 -21.66 14.30
N ALA A 175 3.05 -22.84 14.12
CA ALA A 175 3.07 -23.88 15.15
C ALA A 175 4.45 -24.51 15.42
N THR A 176 5.42 -24.30 14.52
CA THR A 176 6.77 -24.91 14.58
C THR A 176 7.86 -23.92 14.93
N ARG A 177 7.55 -22.67 15.22
CA ARG A 177 8.51 -21.61 15.54
C ARG A 177 8.17 -20.92 16.86
N GLU A 178 9.18 -20.43 17.55
CA GLU A 178 9.03 -19.73 18.81
C GLU A 178 8.72 -18.24 18.61
N ARG A 179 9.34 -17.62 17.58
CA ARG A 179 9.15 -16.18 17.28
C ARG A 179 8.04 -15.97 16.28
N THR A 180 7.22 -14.95 16.54
CA THR A 180 6.18 -14.48 15.61
C THR A 180 6.81 -13.79 14.39
N GLN A 181 6.06 -13.72 13.29
CA GLN A 181 6.49 -12.94 12.11
C GLN A 181 6.80 -11.48 12.46
N MET A 182 6.06 -10.88 13.39
CA MET A 182 6.24 -9.49 13.79
C MET A 182 7.57 -9.28 14.52
N GLU A 183 7.91 -10.17 15.46
CA GLU A 183 9.19 -10.13 16.19
C GLU A 183 10.38 -10.31 15.24
N ILE A 184 10.31 -11.28 14.33
CA ILE A 184 11.33 -11.50 13.30
C ILE A 184 11.45 -10.26 12.39
N ALA A 185 10.34 -9.69 11.95
CA ALA A 185 10.35 -8.51 11.09
C ALA A 185 10.96 -7.28 11.79
N GLU A 186 10.72 -7.12 13.09
CA GLU A 186 11.30 -6.03 13.90
C GLU A 186 12.83 -6.20 14.03
N GLU A 187 13.30 -7.40 14.36
CA GLU A 187 14.73 -7.70 14.47
C GLU A 187 15.47 -7.51 13.14
N VAL A 188 14.91 -8.06 12.05
CA VAL A 188 15.45 -7.88 10.70
C VAL A 188 15.44 -6.42 10.30
N SER A 189 14.39 -5.66 10.63
CA SER A 189 14.30 -4.23 10.35
C SER A 189 15.39 -3.44 11.07
N ALA A 190 15.66 -3.74 12.33
CA ALA A 190 16.73 -3.12 13.10
C ALA A 190 18.12 -3.42 12.48
N ALA A 191 18.36 -4.66 12.10
CA ALA A 191 19.63 -5.08 11.49
C ALA A 191 19.84 -4.48 10.09
N VAL A 192 18.78 -4.38 9.29
CA VAL A 192 18.87 -3.81 7.94
C VAL A 192 19.13 -2.31 7.96
N ARG A 193 18.62 -1.57 8.94
CA ARG A 193 18.88 -0.12 9.11
C ARG A 193 20.35 0.23 9.32
N THR A 194 21.14 -0.68 9.87
CA THR A 194 22.59 -0.45 10.03
C THR A 194 23.35 -0.48 8.72
N ARG A 195 22.71 -0.92 7.62
CA ARG A 195 23.30 -1.05 6.29
C ARG A 195 23.03 0.19 5.43
N THR A 196 23.97 1.13 5.41
CA THR A 196 23.81 2.47 4.81
C THR A 196 24.12 2.56 3.31
N LYS A 197 24.66 1.50 2.67
CA LYS A 197 25.05 1.55 1.24
C LYS A 197 23.90 1.76 0.27
N ALA A 198 22.73 1.19 0.59
CA ALA A 198 21.48 1.43 -0.15
C ALA A 198 20.31 1.48 0.86
N ARG A 199 19.14 1.88 0.41
CA ARG A 199 17.95 1.86 1.26
C ARG A 199 17.34 0.47 1.24
N ALA A 200 17.06 -0.08 2.41
CA ALA A 200 16.33 -1.32 2.54
C ALA A 200 15.27 -1.19 3.63
N PHE A 201 14.12 -1.76 3.40
CA PHE A 201 13.00 -1.72 4.33
C PHE A 201 12.26 -3.05 4.36
N VAL A 202 11.94 -3.45 5.57
CA VAL A 202 11.19 -4.66 5.86
C VAL A 202 9.72 -4.35 5.80
N GLN A 203 8.99 -5.18 5.09
CA GLN A 203 7.57 -5.04 4.90
C GLN A 203 6.86 -6.34 5.18
N GLN A 204 5.75 -6.25 5.89
CA GLN A 204 4.81 -7.33 6.09
C GLN A 204 3.60 -7.11 5.17
N GLN A 205 2.99 -8.18 4.72
CA GLN A 205 1.83 -8.10 3.85
C GLN A 205 0.61 -7.64 4.65
N SER A 206 -0.06 -6.59 4.16
CA SER A 206 -1.35 -6.15 4.71
C SER A 206 -2.39 -7.27 4.61
N THR A 207 -3.29 -7.36 5.59
CA THR A 207 -4.38 -8.36 5.61
C THR A 207 -5.37 -8.11 4.49
N PHE A 208 -5.66 -6.85 4.18
CA PHE A 208 -6.56 -6.46 3.10
C PHE A 208 -5.89 -5.45 2.15
N GLY A 209 -6.13 -5.59 0.86
CA GLY A 209 -6.08 -4.57 -0.18
C GLY A 209 -4.72 -4.17 -0.75
N GLY A 210 -3.64 -4.20 -0.03
CA GLY A 210 -2.36 -3.63 -0.48
C GLY A 210 -1.69 -4.38 -1.64
N ARG A 211 -1.15 -3.67 -2.63
CA ARG A 211 -0.19 -4.26 -3.57
C ARG A 211 1.02 -4.75 -2.79
N ARG A 212 1.51 -5.97 -3.11
CA ARG A 212 2.75 -6.48 -2.53
C ARG A 212 3.85 -5.44 -2.68
N GLY A 213 4.38 -4.94 -1.56
CA GLY A 213 5.48 -3.99 -1.57
C GLY A 213 5.08 -2.51 -1.45
N SER A 214 3.81 -2.16 -1.20
CA SER A 214 3.40 -0.79 -0.90
C SER A 214 3.44 -0.48 0.60
N MET A 215 3.84 0.74 0.94
CA MET A 215 3.74 1.23 2.31
C MET A 215 2.29 1.60 2.64
N PRO A 216 1.86 1.51 3.92
CA PRO A 216 0.47 1.72 4.32
C PRO A 216 -0.01 3.17 4.09
N VAL A 217 0.86 4.15 4.30
CA VAL A 217 0.53 5.55 4.02
C VAL A 217 1.02 5.92 2.63
N GLN A 218 0.08 6.34 1.77
CA GLN A 218 0.35 6.81 0.40
C GLN A 218 -0.37 8.14 0.18
N TYR A 219 0.42 9.21 0.19
CA TYR A 219 -0.05 10.59 0.08
C TYR A 219 0.42 11.19 -1.24
N VAL A 220 -0.51 11.67 -2.05
CA VAL A 220 -0.24 12.17 -3.41
C VAL A 220 -0.27 13.68 -3.41
N LEU A 221 0.85 14.30 -3.73
CA LEU A 221 0.96 15.72 -3.98
C LEU A 221 0.74 15.97 -5.47
N GLN A 222 -0.15 16.88 -5.82
CA GLN A 222 -0.47 17.23 -7.20
C GLN A 222 -0.17 18.71 -7.43
N ALA A 223 0.48 19.01 -8.55
CA ALA A 223 0.79 20.38 -8.96
C ALA A 223 0.51 20.59 -10.44
N THR A 224 0.48 21.85 -10.84
CA THR A 224 0.27 22.26 -12.24
C THR A 224 1.50 22.04 -13.12
N ASN A 225 2.71 22.15 -12.53
CA ASN A 225 3.97 21.93 -13.21
C ASN A 225 4.98 21.21 -12.30
N ILE A 226 6.07 20.73 -12.92
CA ILE A 226 7.07 19.91 -12.24
C ILE A 226 8.01 20.76 -11.37
N GLU A 227 8.23 22.00 -11.74
CA GLU A 227 9.10 22.94 -11.03
C GLU A 227 8.58 23.18 -9.61
N ARG A 228 7.26 23.31 -9.46
CA ARG A 228 6.63 23.47 -8.15
C ARG A 228 6.81 22.24 -7.28
N LEU A 229 6.69 21.03 -7.84
CA LEU A 229 6.99 19.80 -7.12
C LEU A 229 8.47 19.73 -6.70
N GLN A 230 9.37 20.16 -7.58
CA GLN A 230 10.80 20.18 -7.29
C GLN A 230 11.15 21.11 -6.13
N GLU A 231 10.48 22.26 -6.03
CA GLU A 231 10.69 23.24 -4.97
C GLU A 231 10.20 22.74 -3.60
N VAL A 232 9.02 22.12 -3.57
CA VAL A 232 8.32 21.78 -2.32
C VAL A 232 8.73 20.43 -1.76
N LEU A 233 8.99 19.43 -2.63
CA LEU A 233 9.29 18.06 -2.20
C LEU A 233 10.42 17.93 -1.17
N PRO A 234 11.56 18.64 -1.28
CA PRO A 234 12.64 18.52 -0.30
C PRO A 234 12.20 18.91 1.12
N GLU A 235 11.47 20.01 1.26
CA GLU A 235 10.99 20.50 2.56
C GLU A 235 9.87 19.60 3.11
N PHE A 236 8.95 19.18 2.27
CA PHE A 236 7.90 18.23 2.65
C PHE A 236 8.52 16.94 3.17
N MET A 237 9.43 16.33 2.43
CA MET A 237 10.11 15.10 2.81
C MET A 237 10.95 15.25 4.07
N ARG A 238 11.59 16.41 4.27
CA ARG A 238 12.34 16.70 5.50
C ARG A 238 11.42 16.60 6.73
N LYS A 239 10.26 17.26 6.69
CA LYS A 239 9.27 17.21 7.79
C LYS A 239 8.71 15.80 8.00
N VAL A 240 8.47 15.06 6.93
CA VAL A 240 8.04 13.65 7.03
C VAL A 240 9.10 12.79 7.72
N TYR A 241 10.39 12.97 7.41
CA TYR A 241 11.48 12.23 8.07
C TYR A 241 11.69 12.64 9.54
N GLU A 242 11.42 13.87 9.90
CA GLU A 242 11.53 14.38 11.27
C GLU A 242 10.34 13.95 12.16
N SER A 243 9.22 13.56 11.57
CA SER A 243 8.03 13.16 12.31
C SER A 243 8.20 11.80 13.00
N PRO A 244 7.88 11.71 14.30
CA PRO A 244 7.95 10.46 15.06
C PRO A 244 6.84 9.45 14.67
N VAL A 245 5.89 9.85 13.84
CA VAL A 245 4.78 9.00 13.38
C VAL A 245 5.27 8.02 12.31
N PHE A 246 6.29 8.42 11.54
CA PHE A 246 6.81 7.62 10.45
C PHE A 246 8.14 6.96 10.82
N GLN A 247 8.24 5.67 10.53
CA GLN A 247 9.49 4.93 10.67
C GLN A 247 10.41 5.15 9.48
N MET A 248 9.82 5.35 8.31
CA MET A 248 10.49 5.56 7.03
C MET A 248 9.54 6.23 6.05
N ALA A 249 10.10 6.93 5.09
CA ALA A 249 9.36 7.48 3.96
C ALA A 249 10.19 7.39 2.67
N ASP A 250 9.50 7.37 1.55
CA ASP A 250 10.10 7.49 0.22
C ASP A 250 9.13 8.21 -0.71
N VAL A 251 9.66 8.88 -1.73
CA VAL A 251 8.86 9.52 -2.77
C VAL A 251 9.20 8.88 -4.13
N ASP A 252 8.18 8.73 -4.96
CA ASP A 252 8.36 8.16 -6.30
C ASP A 252 9.06 9.14 -7.27
N LEU A 253 8.75 10.43 -7.19
CA LEU A 253 9.38 11.49 -7.99
C LEU A 253 10.70 11.94 -7.36
N LYS A 254 11.82 11.65 -8.01
CA LYS A 254 13.16 11.99 -7.55
C LYS A 254 13.90 12.79 -8.62
N PHE A 255 14.49 13.91 -8.23
CA PHE A 255 15.29 14.77 -9.09
C PHE A 255 16.80 14.52 -8.91
N SER A 256 17.20 13.27 -8.78
CA SER A 256 18.58 12.91 -8.42
C SER A 256 19.23 11.92 -9.39
N LYS A 257 18.56 11.55 -10.49
CA LYS A 257 19.15 10.64 -11.45
C LYS A 257 20.20 11.38 -12.27
N PRO A 258 21.50 11.00 -12.20
CA PRO A 258 22.50 11.56 -13.08
C PRO A 258 22.25 11.11 -14.52
N GLU A 259 22.28 12.03 -15.45
CA GLU A 259 22.20 11.76 -16.88
C GLU A 259 23.30 12.51 -17.65
N ALA A 260 23.80 11.88 -18.69
CA ALA A 260 24.71 12.49 -19.62
C ALA A 260 23.94 13.02 -20.84
N ARG A 261 23.85 14.33 -20.97
CA ARG A 261 23.21 14.99 -22.11
C ARG A 261 24.22 15.17 -23.24
N ILE A 262 23.94 14.54 -24.38
CA ILE A 262 24.77 14.62 -25.57
C ILE A 262 24.14 15.65 -26.51
N ALA A 263 24.88 16.74 -26.78
CA ALA A 263 24.51 17.72 -27.78
C ALA A 263 25.38 17.55 -29.02
N ILE A 264 24.76 17.36 -30.18
CA ILE A 264 25.48 17.19 -31.45
C ILE A 264 25.76 18.55 -32.06
N ASN A 265 27.05 18.84 -32.39
CA ASN A 265 27.43 20.00 -33.14
C ASN A 265 27.18 19.77 -34.64
N ARG A 266 26.02 20.21 -35.10
CA ARG A 266 25.56 19.97 -36.49
C ARG A 266 26.44 20.62 -37.53
N ASP A 267 27.01 21.78 -37.25
CA ASP A 267 27.85 22.50 -38.18
C ASP A 267 29.19 21.77 -38.40
N LYS A 268 29.83 21.34 -37.32
CA LYS A 268 31.04 20.51 -37.41
C LYS A 268 30.76 19.14 -38.04
N ALA A 269 29.61 18.51 -37.74
CA ALA A 269 29.25 17.24 -38.35
C ALA A 269 29.10 17.37 -39.86
N ASN A 270 28.43 18.41 -40.35
CA ASN A 270 28.30 18.71 -41.79
C ASN A 270 29.66 18.98 -42.46
N LEU A 271 30.51 19.77 -41.84
CA LEU A 271 31.85 20.06 -42.35
C LEU A 271 32.72 18.81 -42.52
N LEU A 272 32.57 17.87 -41.59
CA LEU A 272 33.31 16.59 -41.58
C LEU A 272 32.58 15.48 -42.38
N GLY A 273 31.47 15.78 -43.04
CA GLY A 273 30.69 14.82 -43.82
C GLY A 273 30.10 13.70 -42.99
N VAL A 274 29.67 14.00 -41.74
CA VAL A 274 29.04 13.01 -40.84
C VAL A 274 27.59 13.38 -40.61
N SER A 275 26.66 12.49 -40.99
CA SER A 275 25.24 12.72 -40.75
C SER A 275 24.90 12.57 -39.27
N THR A 276 23.95 13.38 -38.78
CA THR A 276 23.40 13.25 -37.41
C THR A 276 22.84 11.83 -37.16
N ARG A 277 22.31 11.20 -38.20
CA ARG A 277 21.85 9.83 -38.14
C ARG A 277 22.96 8.85 -37.81
N ASN A 278 24.11 8.95 -38.49
CA ASN A 278 25.25 8.08 -38.24
C ASN A 278 25.77 8.24 -36.80
N ILE A 279 25.82 9.47 -36.29
CA ILE A 279 26.20 9.74 -34.90
C ILE A 279 25.23 9.03 -33.94
N ALA A 280 23.93 9.23 -34.13
CA ALA A 280 22.90 8.62 -33.27
C ALA A 280 22.92 7.09 -33.33
N GLN A 281 23.07 6.51 -34.52
CA GLN A 281 23.16 5.06 -34.70
C GLN A 281 24.39 4.46 -34.05
N THR A 282 25.54 5.12 -34.18
CA THR A 282 26.81 4.67 -33.57
C THR A 282 26.67 4.63 -32.04
N LEU A 283 26.10 5.67 -31.44
CA LEU A 283 25.81 5.70 -30.00
C LEU A 283 24.81 4.63 -29.61
N GLN A 284 23.76 4.44 -30.38
CA GLN A 284 22.74 3.42 -30.12
C GLN A 284 23.34 2.01 -30.16
N TYR A 285 24.10 1.66 -31.22
CA TYR A 285 24.73 0.35 -31.32
C TYR A 285 25.78 0.11 -30.22
N GLY A 286 26.51 1.14 -29.85
CA GLY A 286 27.57 1.02 -28.85
C GLY A 286 27.05 0.90 -27.41
N LEU A 287 25.96 1.59 -27.07
CA LEU A 287 25.54 1.78 -25.69
C LEU A 287 24.28 1.01 -25.30
N SER A 288 23.35 0.76 -26.22
CA SER A 288 22.03 0.22 -25.89
C SER A 288 21.87 -1.29 -26.12
N GLY A 289 22.92 -2.01 -26.52
CA GLY A 289 22.83 -3.44 -26.79
C GLY A 289 21.88 -3.72 -27.96
N GLN A 290 22.07 -3.05 -29.08
CA GLN A 290 21.21 -3.17 -30.26
C GLN A 290 21.22 -4.60 -30.82
N ARG A 291 20.02 -5.13 -31.07
CA ARG A 291 19.87 -6.38 -31.78
C ARG A 291 20.23 -6.20 -33.27
N LEU A 292 21.26 -6.92 -33.71
CA LEU A 292 21.71 -6.91 -35.11
C LEU A 292 20.97 -7.95 -35.97
N GLY A 293 20.51 -9.04 -35.38
CA GLY A 293 19.85 -10.11 -36.09
C GLY A 293 19.59 -11.34 -35.21
N TYR A 294 19.34 -12.44 -35.86
CA TYR A 294 19.12 -13.75 -35.23
C TYR A 294 19.98 -14.81 -35.87
N PHE A 295 20.32 -15.84 -35.11
CA PHE A 295 20.85 -17.08 -35.64
C PHE A 295 20.08 -18.27 -35.07
N TYR A 296 20.06 -19.37 -35.80
CA TYR A 296 19.36 -20.58 -35.40
C TYR A 296 20.37 -21.66 -35.00
N MET A 297 20.14 -22.26 -33.85
CA MET A 297 20.96 -23.37 -33.37
C MET A 297 20.10 -24.34 -32.56
N ASN A 298 20.21 -25.65 -32.87
CA ASN A 298 19.44 -26.70 -32.20
C ASN A 298 17.91 -26.46 -32.18
N GLY A 299 17.35 -25.96 -33.32
CA GLY A 299 15.93 -25.69 -33.44
C GLY A 299 15.41 -24.48 -32.67
N LYS A 300 16.30 -23.68 -32.06
CA LYS A 300 15.97 -22.45 -31.33
C LYS A 300 16.57 -21.23 -32.03
N GLN A 301 15.86 -20.09 -31.90
CA GLN A 301 16.29 -18.82 -32.42
C GLN A 301 16.98 -18.02 -31.30
N TYR A 302 18.17 -17.50 -31.59
CA TYR A 302 18.96 -16.67 -30.65
C TYR A 302 19.18 -15.28 -31.23
N GLU A 303 19.16 -14.28 -30.37
CA GLU A 303 19.44 -12.90 -30.75
C GLU A 303 20.94 -12.61 -30.76
N ILE A 304 21.38 -11.83 -31.76
CA ILE A 304 22.75 -11.29 -31.82
C ILE A 304 22.67 -9.84 -31.32
N LEU A 305 23.24 -9.61 -30.15
CA LEU A 305 23.33 -8.26 -29.56
C LEU A 305 24.75 -7.72 -29.74
N ALA A 306 24.87 -6.48 -30.22
CA ALA A 306 26.15 -5.78 -30.28
C ALA A 306 26.19 -4.64 -29.30
N GLU A 307 27.28 -4.54 -28.56
CA GLU A 307 27.56 -3.44 -27.65
C GLU A 307 29.07 -3.24 -27.48
N ILE A 308 29.47 -2.02 -27.10
CA ILE A 308 30.85 -1.75 -26.73
C ILE A 308 31.18 -2.46 -25.43
N ASN A 309 32.41 -3.01 -25.33
CA ASN A 309 32.88 -3.64 -24.11
C ASN A 309 32.66 -2.72 -22.90
N ARG A 310 32.16 -3.28 -21.81
CA ARG A 310 31.81 -2.54 -20.61
C ARG A 310 32.95 -1.69 -20.04
N GLN A 311 34.17 -2.18 -20.11
CA GLN A 311 35.35 -1.45 -19.66
C GLN A 311 35.62 -0.17 -20.44
N GLN A 312 35.13 -0.08 -21.68
CA GLN A 312 35.30 1.05 -22.59
C GLN A 312 34.07 1.99 -22.60
N ARG A 313 33.09 1.78 -21.72
CA ARG A 313 31.89 2.62 -21.57
C ARG A 313 31.51 2.86 -20.12
N ASN A 314 32.47 2.82 -19.21
CA ASN A 314 32.24 2.98 -17.77
C ASN A 314 32.11 4.44 -17.33
N LYS A 315 32.65 5.37 -18.09
CA LYS A 315 32.63 6.78 -17.76
C LYS A 315 32.01 7.59 -18.89
N PRO A 316 31.34 8.72 -18.60
CA PRO A 316 30.84 9.61 -19.64
C PRO A 316 31.92 10.04 -20.65
N ALA A 317 33.15 10.22 -20.17
CA ALA A 317 34.30 10.58 -21.03
C ALA A 317 34.63 9.51 -22.08
N ASP A 318 34.30 8.24 -21.85
CA ASP A 318 34.60 7.15 -22.79
C ASP A 318 33.80 7.30 -24.10
N LEU A 319 32.66 8.02 -24.07
CA LEU A 319 31.89 8.35 -25.26
C LEU A 319 32.68 9.15 -26.30
N ARG A 320 33.65 9.94 -25.84
CA ARG A 320 34.50 10.76 -26.70
C ARG A 320 35.46 9.94 -27.54
N SER A 321 35.82 8.73 -27.10
CA SER A 321 36.75 7.83 -27.80
C SER A 321 36.10 6.98 -28.89
N ILE A 322 34.78 7.05 -29.03
CA ILE A 322 34.05 6.32 -30.09
C ILE A 322 34.29 7.01 -31.45
N TYR A 323 34.38 6.22 -32.51
CA TYR A 323 34.54 6.73 -33.88
C TYR A 323 33.24 6.53 -34.69
N VAL A 324 32.95 7.51 -35.51
CA VAL A 324 31.83 7.52 -36.46
C VAL A 324 32.39 7.59 -37.89
N ARG A 325 31.79 6.81 -38.79
CA ARG A 325 32.17 6.80 -40.19
C ARG A 325 31.55 7.99 -40.94
N SER A 326 32.35 8.76 -41.64
CA SER A 326 31.92 9.84 -42.55
C SER A 326 31.38 9.27 -43.88
N ASP A 327 30.68 10.08 -44.63
CA ASP A 327 30.17 9.71 -45.97
C ASP A 327 31.34 9.41 -46.96
N LYS A 328 32.56 9.92 -46.70
CA LYS A 328 33.78 9.63 -47.44
C LYS A 328 34.46 8.34 -46.97
N GLY A 329 33.97 7.68 -45.93
CA GLY A 329 34.54 6.46 -45.37
C GLY A 329 35.63 6.69 -44.30
N GLU A 330 35.91 7.92 -43.92
CA GLU A 330 36.87 8.28 -42.87
C GLU A 330 36.29 8.06 -41.48
N MET A 331 37.16 7.69 -40.53
CA MET A 331 36.75 7.48 -39.13
C MET A 331 36.99 8.77 -38.34
N ILE A 332 35.90 9.42 -37.95
CA ILE A 332 35.92 10.68 -37.18
C ILE A 332 35.63 10.38 -35.73
N GLN A 333 36.48 10.90 -34.85
CA GLN A 333 36.30 10.74 -33.40
C GLN A 333 35.09 11.53 -32.91
N MET A 334 34.26 10.91 -32.05
CA MET A 334 32.99 11.44 -31.54
C MET A 334 33.20 12.78 -30.79
N ASP A 335 34.33 12.97 -30.11
CA ASP A 335 34.65 14.20 -29.37
C ASP A 335 34.65 15.46 -30.26
N ASN A 336 34.94 15.32 -31.57
CA ASN A 336 34.84 16.42 -32.53
C ASN A 336 33.39 16.80 -32.88
N LEU A 337 32.44 15.88 -32.63
CA LEU A 337 31.06 15.96 -33.13
C LEU A 337 30.04 16.25 -32.02
N ILE A 338 30.39 15.98 -30.76
CA ILE A 338 29.47 16.11 -29.64
C ILE A 338 30.06 16.97 -28.52
N SER A 339 29.18 17.55 -27.72
CA SER A 339 29.50 18.07 -26.40
C SER A 339 28.70 17.29 -25.35
N LEU A 340 29.35 16.99 -24.24
CA LEU A 340 28.79 16.24 -23.15
C LEU A 340 28.54 17.15 -21.95
N ALA A 341 27.34 17.18 -21.44
CA ALA A 341 26.98 17.88 -20.21
C ALA A 341 26.37 16.87 -19.23
N GLU A 342 26.85 16.84 -18.00
CA GLU A 342 26.24 16.09 -16.94
C GLU A 342 25.10 16.92 -16.35
N ASN A 343 23.93 16.29 -16.20
CA ASN A 343 22.74 16.92 -15.67
C ASN A 343 22.04 15.95 -14.71
N VAL A 344 21.07 16.44 -13.97
CA VAL A 344 20.17 15.62 -13.16
C VAL A 344 18.76 15.82 -13.64
N ALA A 345 18.03 14.72 -13.81
CA ALA A 345 16.66 14.76 -14.27
C ALA A 345 15.80 13.73 -13.53
N PRO A 346 14.50 13.94 -13.41
CA PRO A 346 13.60 12.92 -12.91
C PRO A 346 13.53 11.77 -13.92
N PRO A 347 13.70 10.52 -13.47
CA PRO A 347 13.68 9.36 -14.37
C PRO A 347 12.31 9.07 -14.95
N GLN A 348 11.26 9.46 -14.24
CA GLN A 348 9.85 9.27 -14.62
C GLN A 348 9.01 10.44 -14.12
N LEU A 349 7.99 10.80 -14.89
CA LEU A 349 6.96 11.74 -14.49
C LEU A 349 5.68 10.97 -14.17
N TYR A 350 5.08 11.30 -13.04
CA TYR A 350 3.86 10.64 -12.58
C TYR A 350 2.67 11.58 -12.71
N HIS A 351 1.51 11.00 -13.03
CA HIS A 351 0.25 11.72 -13.07
C HIS A 351 -0.78 10.98 -12.21
N TYR A 352 -1.51 11.74 -11.44
CA TYR A 352 -2.67 11.26 -10.69
C TYR A 352 -3.87 12.14 -11.01
N ASN A 353 -4.98 11.55 -11.45
CA ASN A 353 -6.17 12.28 -11.90
C ASN A 353 -5.84 13.40 -12.93
N ARG A 354 -4.95 13.13 -13.87
CA ARG A 354 -4.48 14.04 -14.94
C ARG A 354 -3.55 15.18 -14.49
N PHE A 355 -3.26 15.32 -13.21
CA PHE A 355 -2.29 16.30 -12.70
C PHE A 355 -0.92 15.66 -12.54
N LEU A 356 0.12 16.43 -12.76
CA LEU A 356 1.48 16.03 -12.37
C LEU A 356 1.52 15.75 -10.88
N SER A 357 2.13 14.66 -10.49
CA SER A 357 2.06 14.21 -9.11
C SER A 357 3.36 13.61 -8.60
N ALA A 358 3.52 13.67 -7.28
CA ALA A 358 4.51 12.92 -6.54
C ALA A 358 3.80 12.17 -5.41
N THR A 359 4.02 10.84 -5.33
CA THR A 359 3.45 10.01 -4.27
C THR A 359 4.47 9.80 -3.18
N VAL A 360 4.18 10.36 -2.01
CA VAL A 360 4.93 10.11 -0.79
C VAL A 360 4.38 8.88 -0.12
N SER A 361 5.21 7.85 0.02
CA SER A 361 4.87 6.60 0.69
C SER A 361 5.60 6.52 2.01
N ALA A 362 4.88 6.22 3.11
CA ALA A 362 5.47 6.14 4.43
C ALA A 362 5.05 4.87 5.19
N GLY A 363 6.01 4.30 5.90
CA GLY A 363 5.81 3.24 6.86
C GLY A 363 5.61 3.83 8.26
N LEU A 364 4.66 3.30 9.01
CA LEU A 364 4.31 3.77 10.32
C LEU A 364 5.30 3.31 11.39
N ALA A 365 5.52 4.14 12.40
CA ALA A 365 6.25 3.75 13.59
C ALA A 365 5.44 2.76 14.44
N LYS A 366 6.11 2.01 15.33
CA LYS A 366 5.48 1.02 16.19
C LYS A 366 4.33 1.64 17.00
N GLY A 367 3.14 1.01 16.95
CA GLY A 367 1.95 1.47 17.66
C GLY A 367 1.25 2.68 17.03
N LYS A 368 1.65 3.11 15.84
CA LYS A 368 0.96 4.14 15.06
C LYS A 368 0.04 3.51 14.02
N THR A 369 -1.10 4.17 13.76
CA THR A 369 -2.13 3.71 12.84
C THR A 369 -2.12 4.49 11.53
N ILE A 370 -2.79 3.95 10.49
CA ILE A 370 -2.93 4.64 9.19
C ILE A 370 -3.62 5.99 9.38
N GLY A 371 -4.66 6.06 10.24
CA GLY A 371 -5.35 7.32 10.54
C GLY A 371 -4.40 8.38 11.08
N GLN A 372 -3.60 8.06 12.10
CA GLN A 372 -2.60 8.98 12.65
C GLN A 372 -1.55 9.39 11.61
N GLY A 373 -1.16 8.46 10.73
CA GLY A 373 -0.25 8.75 9.64
C GLY A 373 -0.83 9.74 8.63
N LEU A 374 -2.11 9.61 8.30
CA LEU A 374 -2.80 10.53 7.39
C LEU A 374 -3.00 11.91 8.00
N ASP A 375 -3.40 11.97 9.27
CA ASP A 375 -3.56 13.25 9.99
C ASP A 375 -2.24 14.01 10.06
N GLU A 376 -1.12 13.29 10.26
CA GLU A 376 0.21 13.89 10.26
C GLU A 376 0.64 14.34 8.86
N MET A 377 0.31 13.59 7.79
CA MET A 377 0.56 14.02 6.42
C MET A 377 -0.26 15.27 6.06
N ASP A 378 -1.54 15.31 6.46
CA ASP A 378 -2.40 16.48 6.26
C ASP A 378 -1.81 17.71 6.98
N ARG A 379 -1.36 17.56 8.26
CA ARG A 379 -0.68 18.64 9.01
C ARG A 379 0.57 19.15 8.30
N ILE A 380 1.44 18.23 7.83
CA ILE A 380 2.66 18.61 7.10
C ILE A 380 2.30 19.30 5.78
N ALA A 381 1.24 18.84 5.09
CA ALA A 381 0.75 19.46 3.87
C ALA A 381 0.28 20.89 4.10
N ASP A 382 -0.52 21.13 5.14
CA ASP A 382 -1.00 22.48 5.51
C ASP A 382 0.14 23.45 5.84
N GLU A 383 1.24 22.92 6.39
CA GLU A 383 2.42 23.74 6.75
C GLU A 383 3.38 24.01 5.57
N THR A 384 3.35 23.20 4.51
CA THR A 384 4.37 23.26 3.45
C THR A 384 3.82 23.57 2.06
N LEU A 385 2.54 23.25 1.81
CA LEU A 385 1.93 23.44 0.51
C LEU A 385 1.21 24.78 0.42
N GLY A 386 1.31 25.44 -0.73
CA GLY A 386 0.50 26.61 -1.06
C GLY A 386 -0.83 26.23 -1.72
N ASP A 387 -1.68 27.22 -1.97
CA ASP A 387 -3.01 27.05 -2.56
C ASP A 387 -3.01 26.46 -3.99
N ASP A 388 -1.86 26.44 -4.65
CA ASP A 388 -1.66 25.89 -5.99
C ASP A 388 -1.44 24.36 -6.00
N PHE A 389 -1.31 23.75 -4.83
CA PHE A 389 -1.21 22.30 -4.68
C PHE A 389 -2.57 21.67 -4.34
N ARG A 390 -2.72 20.42 -4.77
CA ARG A 390 -3.82 19.55 -4.35
C ARG A 390 -3.24 18.29 -3.75
N THR A 391 -3.94 17.77 -2.77
CA THR A 391 -3.60 16.50 -2.15
C THR A 391 -4.62 15.42 -2.52
N ALA A 392 -4.19 14.18 -2.60
CA ALA A 392 -5.04 13.02 -2.81
C ALA A 392 -4.43 11.82 -2.08
N LEU A 393 -5.23 10.78 -1.91
CA LEU A 393 -4.79 9.54 -1.31
C LEU A 393 -4.73 8.42 -2.35
N ALA A 394 -3.80 7.50 -2.20
CA ALA A 394 -3.66 6.32 -3.04
C ALA A 394 -3.56 5.04 -2.19
N GLY A 395 -3.76 3.88 -2.82
CA GLY A 395 -3.62 2.58 -2.17
C GLY A 395 -4.43 2.43 -0.89
N ASP A 396 -3.81 1.85 0.14
CA ASP A 396 -4.46 1.55 1.43
C ASP A 396 -4.98 2.81 2.14
N SER A 397 -4.30 3.94 1.96
CA SER A 397 -4.73 5.24 2.51
C SER A 397 -6.07 5.71 1.95
N LYS A 398 -6.27 5.55 0.65
CA LYS A 398 -7.54 5.88 -0.01
C LYS A 398 -8.66 4.95 0.47
N GLU A 399 -8.41 3.64 0.47
CA GLU A 399 -9.38 2.66 0.95
C GLU A 399 -9.77 2.89 2.42
N PHE A 400 -8.81 3.25 3.26
CA PHE A 400 -9.06 3.60 4.66
C PHE A 400 -9.99 4.81 4.80
N ARG A 401 -9.71 5.91 4.09
CA ARG A 401 -10.52 7.14 4.16
C ARG A 401 -11.94 6.92 3.62
N GLU A 402 -12.07 6.23 2.51
CA GLU A 402 -13.37 5.88 1.91
C GLU A 402 -14.18 4.95 2.83
N SER A 403 -13.54 3.94 3.41
CA SER A 403 -14.20 3.03 4.34
C SER A 403 -14.67 3.75 5.62
N SER A 404 -13.84 4.61 6.19
CA SER A 404 -14.18 5.36 7.40
C SER A 404 -15.35 6.32 7.19
N SER A 405 -15.40 7.02 6.07
CA SER A 405 -16.51 7.92 5.72
C SER A 405 -17.81 7.15 5.47
N SER A 406 -17.74 6.01 4.78
CA SER A 406 -18.88 5.15 4.50
C SER A 406 -19.45 4.51 5.76
N LEU A 407 -18.60 4.10 6.71
CA LEU A 407 -19.03 3.57 8.02
C LEU A 407 -19.77 4.63 8.84
N MET A 408 -19.28 5.87 8.87
CA MET A 408 -19.95 6.97 9.56
C MET A 408 -21.33 7.24 8.97
N PHE A 409 -21.45 7.26 7.64
CA PHE A 409 -22.72 7.42 6.93
C PHE A 409 -23.70 6.28 7.28
N ALA A 410 -23.22 5.01 7.23
CA ALA A 410 -24.03 3.84 7.57
C ALA A 410 -24.49 3.88 9.04
N PHE A 411 -23.63 4.32 9.96
CA PHE A 411 -23.98 4.47 11.38
C PHE A 411 -25.10 5.51 11.58
N ILE A 412 -24.97 6.70 10.98
CA ILE A 412 -26.00 7.74 11.07
C ILE A 412 -27.34 7.22 10.54
N LEU A 413 -27.32 6.55 9.39
CA LEU A 413 -28.53 6.00 8.77
C LEU A 413 -29.16 4.87 9.61
N ALA A 414 -28.35 4.05 10.29
CA ALA A 414 -28.83 2.99 11.17
C ALA A 414 -29.46 3.52 12.48
N VAL A 415 -29.02 4.70 12.94
CA VAL A 415 -29.57 5.35 14.14
C VAL A 415 -30.89 6.08 13.83
N MET A 416 -31.09 6.57 12.61
CA MET A 416 -32.34 7.22 12.16
C MET A 416 -33.46 6.19 11.94
#